data_bacdf91e80a29b8f8b915a58096e2810
#
_entry.id   bacdf91e80a29b8f8b915a58096e2810
#
_cell.length_a   1.000
_cell.length_b   1.000
_cell.length_c   1.000
_cell.angle_alpha   90.00
_cell.angle_beta   90.00
_cell.angle_gamma   90.00
#
_symmetry.space_group_name_H-M   'P 1'
#
loop_
_entity.id
_entity.type
_entity.pdbx_description
1 polymer ?
#
loop_
_entity_poly.entity_id
_entity_poly.type
_entity_poly.pdbx_seq_one_letter_code
_entity_poly.pdbx_strand_id
1 'polypeptide(L)'
;MGIITIARQAESGGETVAERVAKHLGVALVHRPLLERLILEHGLSGQELDESDETQTGTLVSAAAQVHVDYVQAVLLDLAGKEDLVLVGRGGQFLFRDCPWSLHAKVAAGLAARRSALQQVQALSDANAEAWLAEADRQRSDWIRRHYGADWEDPAYYDLIVRSDRLGVDGAVALICRAAEAASILGHQAEIGAWIERHGLDGSTDRATGAHGFVHPSEAEFAGVLDFYRIRWHYEPKSFPLAWDETGRVAEAFTPDFYLPDLDLYLELTTLKQSLVTDKNRKIRKFRELYPDIQLKVFYGRDFRSLVQKYGLSPTPSRSGAVGSRSDERRT
;
A
#
# COMPACT_ATOMS: atom_id res chain seq x y z
N MET A 1 -8.68 11.83 -14.62
CA MET A 1 -7.32 11.38 -14.39
C MET A 1 -7.00 10.18 -15.21
N GLY A 2 -5.71 9.93 -15.45
CA GLY A 2 -5.23 8.74 -16.14
C GLY A 2 -4.05 8.13 -15.42
N ILE A 3 -3.85 6.86 -15.68
CA ILE A 3 -2.80 6.07 -15.06
C ILE A 3 -1.90 5.54 -16.16
N ILE A 4 -0.61 5.88 -16.12
CA ILE A 4 0.38 5.30 -17.02
C ILE A 4 1.31 4.44 -16.19
N THR A 5 1.33 3.13 -16.43
CA THR A 5 2.26 2.23 -15.75
C THR A 5 3.44 1.90 -16.65
N ILE A 6 4.65 1.98 -16.11
CA ILE A 6 5.88 1.70 -16.85
C ILE A 6 6.64 0.58 -16.17
N ALA A 7 6.53 -0.63 -16.74
CA ALA A 7 7.40 -1.74 -16.43
C ALA A 7 8.73 -1.58 -17.20
N ARG A 8 9.83 -2.10 -16.67
CA ARG A 8 11.15 -1.91 -17.29
C ARG A 8 12.13 -3.02 -16.95
N GLN A 9 12.91 -3.42 -17.94
CA GLN A 9 14.08 -4.27 -17.71
C GLN A 9 15.18 -3.47 -16.97
N ALA A 10 16.01 -4.17 -16.22
CA ALA A 10 17.16 -3.52 -15.55
C ALA A 10 18.06 -2.84 -16.60
N GLU A 11 18.48 -1.63 -16.30
CA GLU A 11 19.36 -0.82 -17.16
C GLU A 11 18.81 -0.57 -18.58
N SER A 12 17.49 -0.63 -18.76
CA SER A 12 16.83 -0.25 -20.01
C SER A 12 16.58 1.26 -20.16
N GLY A 13 16.92 2.07 -19.14
CA GLY A 13 16.60 3.51 -19.10
C GLY A 13 15.12 3.80 -18.81
N GLY A 14 14.37 2.80 -18.34
CA GLY A 14 12.93 2.93 -18.10
C GLY A 14 12.57 3.93 -17.01
N GLU A 15 13.41 4.10 -15.98
CA GLU A 15 13.27 5.14 -14.96
C GLU A 15 13.33 6.55 -15.57
N THR A 16 14.36 6.81 -16.39
CA THR A 16 14.52 8.09 -17.09
C THR A 16 13.37 8.35 -18.07
N VAL A 17 12.90 7.31 -18.76
CA VAL A 17 11.70 7.41 -19.63
C VAL A 17 10.49 7.83 -18.80
N ALA A 18 10.24 7.18 -17.66
CA ALA A 18 9.11 7.49 -16.80
C ALA A 18 9.14 8.92 -16.24
N GLU A 19 10.30 9.36 -15.75
CA GLU A 19 10.51 10.74 -15.28
C GLU A 19 10.17 11.77 -16.37
N ARG A 20 10.63 11.49 -17.58
CA ARG A 20 10.42 12.41 -18.71
C ARG A 20 9.01 12.37 -19.26
N VAL A 21 8.32 11.21 -19.23
CA VAL A 21 6.90 11.09 -19.56
C VAL A 21 6.08 11.89 -18.54
N ALA A 22 6.32 11.70 -17.25
CA ALA A 22 5.61 12.43 -16.19
C ALA A 22 5.81 13.95 -16.34
N LYS A 23 7.05 14.38 -16.56
CA LYS A 23 7.38 15.79 -16.79
C LYS A 23 6.71 16.36 -18.04
N HIS A 24 6.70 15.61 -19.16
CA HIS A 24 6.11 16.05 -20.43
C HIS A 24 4.60 16.23 -20.33
N LEU A 25 3.93 15.30 -19.64
CA LEU A 25 2.47 15.32 -19.45
C LEU A 25 2.04 16.19 -18.26
N GLY A 26 2.97 16.65 -17.42
CA GLY A 26 2.66 17.47 -16.25
C GLY A 26 1.90 16.69 -15.16
N VAL A 27 2.17 15.39 -15.02
CA VAL A 27 1.50 14.49 -14.07
C VAL A 27 2.47 14.00 -12.99
N ALA A 28 1.93 13.45 -11.89
CA ALA A 28 2.74 12.93 -10.80
C ALA A 28 3.58 11.72 -11.22
N LEU A 29 4.81 11.65 -10.74
CA LEU A 29 5.67 10.49 -10.87
C LEU A 29 5.67 9.68 -9.58
N VAL A 30 5.17 8.46 -9.64
CA VAL A 30 5.17 7.52 -8.52
C VAL A 30 6.26 6.47 -8.76
N HIS A 31 7.35 6.61 -8.04
CA HIS A 31 8.53 5.77 -8.12
C HIS A 31 9.00 5.38 -6.71
N ARG A 32 9.99 4.48 -6.60
CA ARG A 32 10.46 3.95 -5.33
C ARG A 32 10.73 5.03 -4.26
N PRO A 33 11.52 6.10 -4.50
CA PRO A 33 11.78 7.13 -3.49
C PRO A 33 10.53 7.87 -2.98
N LEU A 34 9.53 8.09 -3.84
CA LEU A 34 8.27 8.69 -3.39
C LEU A 34 7.49 7.71 -2.49
N LEU A 35 7.39 6.45 -2.90
CA LEU A 35 6.71 5.42 -2.10
C LEU A 35 7.40 5.20 -0.75
N GLU A 36 8.72 5.13 -0.72
CA GLU A 36 9.52 5.04 0.51
C GLU A 36 9.20 6.21 1.46
N ARG A 37 9.18 7.43 0.94
CA ARG A 37 8.81 8.59 1.74
C ARG A 37 7.39 8.51 2.27
N LEU A 38 6.42 8.18 1.43
CA LEU A 38 5.02 8.06 1.83
C LEU A 38 4.83 6.96 2.89
N ILE A 39 5.48 5.83 2.73
CA ILE A 39 5.38 4.70 3.64
C ILE A 39 6.06 5.00 4.98
N LEU A 40 7.24 5.66 4.97
CA LEU A 40 7.90 6.12 6.19
C LEU A 40 7.08 7.18 6.94
N GLU A 41 6.47 8.11 6.22
CA GLU A 41 5.56 9.10 6.78
C GLU A 41 4.32 8.44 7.43
N HIS A 42 4.00 7.20 7.04
CA HIS A 42 2.90 6.39 7.59
C HIS A 42 3.35 5.43 8.71
N GLY A 43 4.61 5.53 9.16
CA GLY A 43 5.10 4.80 10.33
C GLY A 43 5.56 3.37 10.07
N LEU A 44 5.69 2.95 8.81
CA LEU A 44 6.38 1.71 8.46
C LEU A 44 7.89 1.93 8.45
N SER A 45 8.66 0.92 8.85
CA SER A 45 10.12 0.99 8.87
C SER A 45 10.72 0.81 7.47
N GLY A 46 11.92 1.36 7.22
CA GLY A 46 12.64 1.15 5.97
C GLY A 46 12.95 -0.34 5.69
N GLN A 47 13.07 -1.17 6.72
CA GLN A 47 13.32 -2.60 6.60
C GLN A 47 12.09 -3.35 6.04
N GLU A 48 10.88 -2.92 6.42
CA GLU A 48 9.62 -3.43 5.88
C GLU A 48 9.43 -3.06 4.40
N LEU A 49 9.99 -1.93 3.98
CA LEU A 49 10.03 -1.50 2.57
C LEU A 49 10.92 -2.38 1.70
N ASP A 50 12.09 -2.74 2.20
CA ASP A 50 13.01 -3.60 1.49
C ASP A 50 12.40 -4.99 1.25
N GLU A 51 11.62 -5.53 2.21
CA GLU A 51 10.91 -6.80 2.07
C GLU A 51 9.79 -6.76 1.01
N SER A 52 9.21 -5.60 0.75
CA SER A 52 8.18 -5.40 -0.29
C SER A 52 8.77 -5.07 -1.68
N ASP A 53 10.10 -4.94 -1.80
CA ASP A 53 10.73 -4.53 -3.04
C ASP A 53 10.77 -5.67 -4.09
N GLU A 54 10.47 -5.31 -5.33
CA GLU A 54 10.53 -6.20 -6.49
C GLU A 54 11.95 -6.71 -6.83
N THR A 55 12.99 -6.19 -6.15
CA THR A 55 14.39 -6.58 -6.33
C THR A 55 14.94 -7.45 -5.20
N GLN A 56 14.12 -7.84 -4.21
CA GLN A 56 14.56 -8.67 -3.08
C GLN A 56 14.17 -10.14 -3.24
N THR A 57 15.15 -11.03 -3.08
CA THR A 57 14.99 -12.49 -3.11
C THR A 57 14.91 -13.07 -1.69
N GLY A 58 13.86 -12.78 -0.96
CA GLY A 58 13.55 -13.52 0.27
C GLY A 58 12.86 -14.85 -0.06
N THR A 59 13.40 -15.99 0.41
CA THR A 59 12.88 -17.33 0.10
C THR A 59 11.56 -17.67 0.79
N LEU A 60 11.11 -16.84 1.72
CA LEU A 60 9.85 -17.00 2.45
C LEU A 60 9.12 -15.65 2.42
N VAL A 61 8.00 -15.59 1.69
CA VAL A 61 7.05 -14.49 1.88
C VAL A 61 6.47 -14.70 3.27
N SER A 62 6.95 -13.91 4.24
CA SER A 62 6.27 -13.83 5.53
C SER A 62 4.88 -13.21 5.27
N ALA A 63 3.89 -13.56 6.08
CA ALA A 63 2.58 -12.89 6.03
C ALA A 63 2.76 -11.35 6.14
N ALA A 64 3.79 -10.88 6.81
CA ALA A 64 4.19 -9.49 6.89
C ALA A 64 4.54 -8.89 5.51
N ALA A 65 5.28 -9.59 4.66
CA ALA A 65 5.64 -9.10 3.32
C ALA A 65 4.40 -8.94 2.41
N GLN A 66 3.40 -9.83 2.51
CA GLN A 66 2.15 -9.70 1.75
C GLN A 66 1.37 -8.45 2.16
N VAL A 67 1.27 -8.18 3.46
CA VAL A 67 0.57 -6.96 3.95
C VAL A 67 1.27 -5.69 3.49
N HIS A 68 2.59 -5.68 3.40
CA HIS A 68 3.32 -4.53 2.86
C HIS A 68 2.98 -4.30 1.38
N VAL A 69 2.83 -5.37 0.59
CA VAL A 69 2.40 -5.26 -0.81
C VAL A 69 0.97 -4.72 -0.91
N ASP A 70 0.04 -5.27 -0.12
CA ASP A 70 -1.35 -4.82 -0.08
C ASP A 70 -1.45 -3.36 0.37
N TYR A 71 -0.62 -2.93 1.32
CA TYR A 71 -0.51 -1.56 1.76
C TYR A 71 0.00 -0.63 0.63
N VAL A 72 1.07 -1.02 -0.06
CA VAL A 72 1.58 -0.26 -1.22
C VAL A 72 0.52 -0.14 -2.30
N GLN A 73 -0.22 -1.21 -2.58
CA GLN A 73 -1.33 -1.18 -3.54
C GLN A 73 -2.43 -0.22 -3.13
N ALA A 74 -2.81 -0.19 -1.85
CA ALA A 74 -3.81 0.74 -1.33
C ALA A 74 -3.36 2.21 -1.45
N VAL A 75 -2.08 2.51 -1.16
CA VAL A 75 -1.50 3.84 -1.37
C VAL A 75 -1.51 4.22 -2.85
N LEU A 76 -1.21 3.29 -3.75
CA LEU A 76 -1.24 3.52 -5.19
C LEU A 76 -2.66 3.80 -5.71
N LEU A 77 -3.66 3.07 -5.21
CA LEU A 77 -5.06 3.30 -5.53
C LEU A 77 -5.55 4.66 -5.03
N ASP A 78 -5.17 5.04 -3.79
CA ASP A 78 -5.51 6.35 -3.24
C ASP A 78 -4.91 7.50 -4.05
N LEU A 79 -3.62 7.39 -4.44
CA LEU A 79 -2.98 8.38 -5.31
C LEU A 79 -3.67 8.45 -6.68
N ALA A 80 -3.95 7.30 -7.29
CA ALA A 80 -4.65 7.21 -8.57
C ALA A 80 -6.06 7.80 -8.53
N GLY A 81 -6.71 7.81 -7.38
CA GLY A 81 -7.99 8.48 -7.15
C GLY A 81 -7.90 10.01 -7.00
N LYS A 82 -6.69 10.58 -6.86
CA LYS A 82 -6.49 12.00 -6.57
C LYS A 82 -5.88 12.79 -7.74
N GLU A 83 -5.01 12.17 -8.52
CA GLU A 83 -4.27 12.86 -9.59
C GLU A 83 -3.87 11.92 -10.74
N ASP A 84 -3.61 12.49 -11.92
CA ASP A 84 -3.00 11.78 -13.04
C ASP A 84 -1.58 11.37 -12.65
N LEU A 85 -1.18 10.12 -12.96
CA LEU A 85 0.11 9.64 -12.52
C LEU A 85 0.83 8.72 -13.52
N VAL A 86 2.15 8.73 -13.43
CA VAL A 86 3.03 7.73 -14.01
C VAL A 86 3.57 6.86 -12.88
N LEU A 87 3.29 5.56 -12.92
CA LEU A 87 3.74 4.58 -11.94
C LEU A 87 4.87 3.73 -12.51
N VAL A 88 5.99 3.66 -11.79
CA VAL A 88 7.14 2.85 -12.19
C VAL A 88 7.20 1.55 -11.40
N GLY A 89 7.01 0.41 -12.11
CA GLY A 89 7.08 -0.93 -11.52
C GLY A 89 5.91 -1.27 -10.59
N ARG A 90 6.19 -2.00 -9.51
CA ARG A 90 5.23 -2.39 -8.46
C ARG A 90 4.02 -3.19 -8.98
N GLY A 91 4.15 -3.80 -10.15
CA GLY A 91 3.05 -4.54 -10.75
C GLY A 91 1.87 -3.66 -11.17
N GLY A 92 2.10 -2.37 -11.45
CA GLY A 92 1.04 -1.42 -11.79
C GLY A 92 0.17 -1.89 -12.95
N GLN A 93 0.73 -2.56 -13.96
CA GLN A 93 0.00 -3.14 -15.08
C GLN A 93 -0.97 -4.25 -14.66
N PHE A 94 -0.77 -4.87 -13.51
CA PHE A 94 -1.70 -5.87 -12.95
C PHE A 94 -2.72 -5.21 -12.02
N LEU A 95 -2.27 -4.25 -11.21
CA LEU A 95 -3.13 -3.52 -10.27
C LEU A 95 -4.23 -2.73 -11.01
N PHE A 96 -3.89 -2.12 -12.15
CA PHE A 96 -4.81 -1.30 -12.96
C PHE A 96 -5.25 -1.98 -14.26
N ARG A 97 -5.11 -3.30 -14.36
CA ARG A 97 -5.36 -4.07 -15.59
C ARG A 97 -6.72 -3.80 -16.23
N ASP A 98 -7.75 -3.75 -15.41
CA ASP A 98 -9.12 -3.60 -15.89
C ASP A 98 -9.63 -2.13 -15.77
N CYS A 99 -8.72 -1.18 -15.54
CA CYS A 99 -9.05 0.23 -15.50
C CYS A 99 -9.04 0.81 -16.93
N PRO A 100 -10.19 1.27 -17.47
CA PRO A 100 -10.26 1.74 -18.86
C PRO A 100 -9.42 2.99 -19.13
N TRP A 101 -9.02 3.71 -18.10
CA TRP A 101 -8.20 4.94 -18.18
C TRP A 101 -6.76 4.69 -17.76
N SER A 102 -6.25 3.50 -18.04
CA SER A 102 -4.85 3.13 -17.84
C SER A 102 -4.15 2.83 -19.17
N LEU A 103 -2.86 3.12 -19.22
CA LEU A 103 -1.94 2.72 -20.29
C LEU A 103 -0.78 1.96 -19.68
N HIS A 104 -0.53 0.75 -20.19
CA HIS A 104 0.52 -0.12 -19.69
C HIS A 104 1.67 -0.20 -20.67
N ALA A 105 2.81 0.41 -20.32
CA ALA A 105 4.01 0.38 -21.15
C ALA A 105 5.10 -0.49 -20.52
N LYS A 106 5.90 -1.16 -21.38
CA LYS A 106 7.14 -1.84 -20.99
C LYS A 106 8.32 -1.24 -21.75
N VAL A 107 9.36 -0.83 -21.02
CA VAL A 107 10.62 -0.37 -21.60
C VAL A 107 11.64 -1.50 -21.55
N ALA A 108 12.09 -1.92 -22.72
CA ALA A 108 13.09 -2.96 -22.89
C ALA A 108 14.32 -2.43 -23.63
N ALA A 109 15.45 -3.12 -23.52
CA ALA A 109 16.63 -2.85 -24.31
C ALA A 109 17.42 -4.13 -24.56
N GLY A 110 18.21 -4.16 -25.65
CA GLY A 110 19.08 -5.29 -25.96
C GLY A 110 20.16 -5.48 -24.89
N LEU A 111 20.54 -6.75 -24.64
CA LEU A 111 21.51 -7.12 -23.61
C LEU A 111 22.82 -6.30 -23.68
N ALA A 112 23.36 -6.11 -24.88
CA ALA A 112 24.60 -5.35 -25.08
C ALA A 112 24.48 -3.88 -24.64
N ALA A 113 23.35 -3.23 -24.92
CA ALA A 113 23.10 -1.86 -24.52
C ALA A 113 22.94 -1.74 -22.99
N ARG A 114 22.19 -2.65 -22.39
CA ARG A 114 21.97 -2.73 -20.94
C ARG A 114 23.27 -3.01 -20.18
N ARG A 115 24.10 -3.92 -20.71
CA ARG A 115 25.43 -4.22 -20.17
C ARG A 115 26.33 -2.97 -20.19
N SER A 116 26.38 -2.29 -21.34
CA SER A 116 27.15 -1.05 -21.45
C SER A 116 26.66 0.04 -20.47
N ALA A 117 25.35 0.19 -20.29
CA ALA A 117 24.77 1.12 -19.34
C ALA A 117 25.20 0.78 -17.90
N LEU A 118 25.09 -0.48 -17.49
CA LEU A 118 25.52 -0.93 -16.18
C LEU A 118 27.03 -0.69 -15.93
N GLN A 119 27.85 -0.97 -16.93
CA GLN A 119 29.32 -0.79 -16.85
C GLN A 119 29.78 0.67 -16.77
N GLN A 120 28.93 1.62 -17.17
CA GLN A 120 29.20 3.05 -16.94
C GLN A 120 29.07 3.46 -15.47
N VAL A 121 28.28 2.72 -14.70
CA VAL A 121 28.03 3.00 -13.28
C VAL A 121 28.85 2.09 -12.38
N GLN A 122 29.08 0.86 -12.81
CA GLN A 122 29.77 -0.18 -12.03
C GLN A 122 30.89 -0.80 -12.84
N ALA A 123 32.09 -0.89 -12.26
CA ALA A 123 33.26 -1.50 -12.90
C ALA A 123 33.16 -3.04 -12.91
N LEU A 124 32.24 -3.60 -13.72
CA LEU A 124 32.02 -5.04 -13.86
C LEU A 124 32.59 -5.59 -15.16
N SER A 125 33.06 -6.83 -15.14
CA SER A 125 33.34 -7.58 -16.36
C SER A 125 32.05 -7.89 -17.13
N ASP A 126 32.16 -8.19 -18.41
CA ASP A 126 30.99 -8.53 -19.25
C ASP A 126 30.16 -9.64 -18.64
N ALA A 127 30.79 -10.75 -18.22
CA ALA A 127 30.11 -11.89 -17.63
C ALA A 127 29.38 -11.53 -16.31
N ASN A 128 30.02 -10.73 -15.46
CA ASN A 128 29.41 -10.29 -14.20
C ASN A 128 28.24 -9.32 -14.42
N ALA A 129 28.36 -8.42 -15.39
CA ALA A 129 27.28 -7.50 -15.75
C ALA A 129 26.07 -8.24 -16.34
N GLU A 130 26.30 -9.23 -17.22
CA GLU A 130 25.22 -10.05 -17.76
C GLU A 130 24.54 -10.90 -16.69
N ALA A 131 25.31 -11.50 -15.79
CA ALA A 131 24.75 -12.25 -14.64
C ALA A 131 23.92 -11.35 -13.73
N TRP A 132 24.38 -10.14 -13.43
CA TRP A 132 23.65 -9.16 -12.63
C TRP A 132 22.32 -8.75 -13.27
N LEU A 133 22.35 -8.45 -14.60
CA LEU A 133 21.15 -8.08 -15.35
C LEU A 133 20.12 -9.20 -15.38
N ALA A 134 20.58 -10.44 -15.62
CA ALA A 134 19.70 -11.62 -15.62
C ALA A 134 19.06 -11.85 -14.25
N GLU A 135 19.85 -11.69 -13.18
CA GLU A 135 19.35 -11.84 -11.82
C GLU A 135 18.35 -10.75 -11.47
N ALA A 136 18.62 -9.48 -11.80
CA ALA A 136 17.71 -8.36 -11.54
C ALA A 136 16.35 -8.53 -12.25
N ASP A 137 16.35 -9.00 -13.52
CA ASP A 137 15.11 -9.25 -14.24
C ASP A 137 14.38 -10.49 -13.71
N ARG A 138 15.12 -11.54 -13.30
CA ARG A 138 14.56 -12.73 -12.66
C ARG A 138 13.86 -12.37 -11.35
N GLN A 139 14.46 -11.53 -10.51
CA GLN A 139 13.86 -11.07 -9.25
C GLN A 139 12.52 -10.38 -9.48
N ARG A 140 12.44 -9.47 -10.47
CA ARG A 140 11.17 -8.82 -10.86
C ARG A 140 10.14 -9.84 -11.34
N SER A 141 10.54 -10.77 -12.20
CA SER A 141 9.65 -11.83 -12.70
C SER A 141 9.12 -12.70 -11.56
N ASP A 142 9.99 -13.13 -10.65
CA ASP A 142 9.61 -13.95 -9.50
C ASP A 142 8.70 -13.19 -8.52
N TRP A 143 8.93 -11.88 -8.33
CA TRP A 143 8.07 -11.04 -7.52
C TRP A 143 6.67 -10.92 -8.14
N ILE A 144 6.56 -10.64 -9.44
CA ILE A 144 5.28 -10.57 -10.17
C ILE A 144 4.54 -11.90 -10.11
N ARG A 145 5.24 -13.02 -10.36
CA ARG A 145 4.63 -14.36 -10.30
C ARG A 145 4.07 -14.66 -8.93
N ARG A 146 4.76 -14.26 -7.86
CA ARG A 146 4.34 -14.46 -6.47
C ARG A 146 3.10 -13.67 -6.11
N HIS A 147 3.06 -12.39 -6.45
CA HIS A 147 2.01 -11.48 -5.98
C HIS A 147 0.81 -11.37 -6.92
N TYR A 148 1.01 -11.65 -8.21
CA TYR A 148 -0.06 -11.54 -9.23
C TYR A 148 -0.33 -12.85 -9.98
N GLY A 149 0.44 -13.92 -9.74
CA GLY A 149 0.29 -15.18 -10.45
C GLY A 149 0.53 -15.08 -11.97
N ALA A 150 1.22 -14.04 -12.43
CA ALA A 150 1.34 -13.67 -13.84
C ALA A 150 2.79 -13.78 -14.34
N ASP A 151 2.94 -13.90 -15.66
CA ASP A 151 4.24 -13.80 -16.32
C ASP A 151 4.51 -12.37 -16.74
N TRP A 152 5.56 -11.78 -16.16
CA TRP A 152 5.99 -10.43 -16.48
C TRP A 152 6.44 -10.24 -17.94
N GLU A 153 6.86 -11.30 -18.60
CA GLU A 153 7.29 -11.24 -19.99
C GLU A 153 6.12 -11.34 -20.99
N ASP A 154 4.94 -11.77 -20.57
CA ASP A 154 3.77 -11.89 -21.44
C ASP A 154 3.32 -10.51 -21.97
N PRO A 155 3.39 -10.32 -23.31
CA PRO A 155 3.02 -9.04 -23.93
C PRO A 155 1.54 -8.68 -23.75
N ALA A 156 0.67 -9.62 -23.41
CA ALA A 156 -0.76 -9.39 -23.20
C ALA A 156 -1.06 -8.44 -22.02
N TYR A 157 -0.08 -8.16 -21.17
CA TYR A 157 -0.22 -7.21 -20.05
C TYR A 157 0.24 -5.79 -20.40
N TYR A 158 0.61 -5.52 -21.65
CA TYR A 158 1.14 -4.23 -22.08
C TYR A 158 0.46 -3.73 -23.34
N ASP A 159 0.05 -2.47 -23.35
CA ASP A 159 -0.44 -1.80 -24.54
C ASP A 159 0.69 -1.40 -25.47
N LEU A 160 1.91 -1.18 -24.89
CA LEU A 160 3.06 -0.72 -25.63
C LEU A 160 4.36 -1.33 -25.06
N ILE A 161 5.16 -1.96 -25.94
CA ILE A 161 6.52 -2.41 -25.59
C ILE A 161 7.52 -1.65 -26.46
N VAL A 162 8.37 -0.84 -25.83
CA VAL A 162 9.33 0.03 -26.55
C VAL A 162 10.77 -0.38 -26.30
N ARG A 163 11.57 -0.35 -27.35
CA ARG A 163 13.01 -0.63 -27.33
C ARG A 163 13.80 0.68 -27.23
N SER A 164 14.20 1.04 -25.98
CA SER A 164 14.97 2.28 -25.72
C SER A 164 16.34 2.31 -26.38
N ASP A 165 16.99 1.15 -26.56
CA ASP A 165 18.25 1.04 -27.26
C ASP A 165 18.16 1.32 -28.77
N ARG A 166 16.97 1.21 -29.36
CA ARG A 166 16.72 1.46 -30.77
C ARG A 166 16.13 2.85 -31.02
N LEU A 167 15.29 3.32 -30.15
CA LEU A 167 14.54 4.57 -30.31
C LEU A 167 15.15 5.74 -29.53
N GLY A 168 16.10 5.44 -28.63
CA GLY A 168 16.55 6.39 -27.63
C GLY A 168 15.48 6.66 -26.56
N VAL A 169 15.88 7.32 -25.50
CA VAL A 169 14.97 7.75 -24.43
C VAL A 169 13.91 8.70 -24.99
N ASP A 170 14.30 9.66 -25.84
CA ASP A 170 13.36 10.63 -26.44
C ASP A 170 12.28 9.97 -27.29
N GLY A 171 12.66 9.01 -28.11
CA GLY A 171 11.71 8.27 -28.93
C GLY A 171 10.75 7.42 -28.09
N ALA A 172 11.25 6.78 -27.04
CA ALA A 172 10.39 6.04 -26.10
C ALA A 172 9.39 6.95 -25.39
N VAL A 173 9.83 8.12 -24.90
CA VAL A 173 8.96 9.14 -24.29
C VAL A 173 7.89 9.60 -25.26
N ALA A 174 8.29 9.97 -26.48
CA ALA A 174 7.34 10.48 -27.50
C ALA A 174 6.25 9.44 -27.82
N LEU A 175 6.61 8.16 -27.95
CA LEU A 175 5.65 7.09 -28.22
C LEU A 175 4.67 6.87 -27.07
N ILE A 176 5.15 6.82 -25.81
CA ILE A 176 4.28 6.63 -24.64
C ILE A 176 3.34 7.82 -24.48
N CYS A 177 3.84 9.06 -24.58
CA CYS A 177 3.00 10.25 -24.50
C CYS A 177 1.95 10.27 -25.62
N ARG A 178 2.35 9.95 -26.86
CA ARG A 178 1.41 9.89 -27.98
C ARG A 178 0.35 8.81 -27.84
N ALA A 179 0.71 7.65 -27.29
CA ALA A 179 -0.25 6.58 -26.99
C ALA A 179 -1.26 7.04 -25.91
N ALA A 180 -0.79 7.69 -24.84
CA ALA A 180 -1.65 8.22 -23.79
C ALA A 180 -2.62 9.29 -24.31
N GLU A 181 -2.16 10.19 -25.19
CA GLU A 181 -3.01 11.19 -25.87
C GLU A 181 -4.04 10.52 -26.80
N ALA A 182 -3.60 9.59 -27.64
CA ALA A 182 -4.48 8.93 -28.62
C ALA A 182 -5.57 8.08 -27.95
N ALA A 183 -5.26 7.47 -26.81
CA ALA A 183 -6.22 6.72 -26.01
C ALA A 183 -7.03 7.60 -25.04
N SER A 184 -6.78 8.91 -25.03
CA SER A 184 -7.44 9.87 -24.13
C SER A 184 -7.38 9.43 -22.66
N ILE A 185 -6.22 8.95 -22.20
CA ILE A 185 -6.06 8.35 -20.87
C ILE A 185 -6.21 9.38 -19.74
N LEU A 186 -5.73 10.62 -19.96
CA LEU A 186 -5.71 11.64 -18.90
C LEU A 186 -7.05 12.34 -18.72
N GLY A 187 -7.32 12.85 -17.53
CA GLY A 187 -8.48 13.69 -17.24
C GLY A 187 -9.73 12.96 -16.69
N HIS A 188 -9.66 11.66 -16.36
CA HIS A 188 -10.80 10.84 -15.93
C HIS A 188 -10.86 10.58 -14.42
N GLN A 189 -10.62 11.61 -13.60
CA GLN A 189 -10.50 11.48 -12.14
C GLN A 189 -11.72 10.87 -11.45
N ALA A 190 -12.90 11.37 -11.80
CA ALA A 190 -14.14 10.92 -11.19
C ALA A 190 -14.44 9.46 -11.56
N GLU A 191 -14.17 9.09 -12.80
CA GLU A 191 -14.39 7.74 -13.32
C GLU A 191 -13.42 6.73 -12.72
N ILE A 192 -12.14 7.11 -12.53
CA ILE A 192 -11.15 6.27 -11.84
C ILE A 192 -11.53 6.12 -10.38
N GLY A 193 -11.93 7.17 -9.68
CA GLY A 193 -12.46 7.08 -8.32
C GLY A 193 -13.60 6.08 -8.21
N ALA A 194 -14.60 6.19 -9.10
CA ALA A 194 -15.72 5.24 -9.15
C ALA A 194 -15.29 3.81 -9.55
N TRP A 195 -14.25 3.67 -10.38
CA TRP A 195 -13.68 2.37 -10.71
C TRP A 195 -12.98 1.76 -9.49
N ILE A 196 -12.19 2.54 -8.75
CA ILE A 196 -11.53 2.12 -7.51
C ILE A 196 -12.56 1.68 -6.47
N GLU A 197 -13.64 2.44 -6.28
CA GLU A 197 -14.74 2.06 -5.37
C GLU A 197 -15.36 0.72 -5.75
N ARG A 198 -15.55 0.43 -7.03
CA ARG A 198 -16.18 -0.81 -7.51
C ARG A 198 -15.23 -2.02 -7.50
N HIS A 199 -13.96 -1.84 -7.86
CA HIS A 199 -13.00 -2.92 -8.08
C HIS A 199 -11.89 -2.94 -7.01
N GLY A 200 -11.60 -1.79 -6.45
CA GLY A 200 -10.60 -1.58 -5.42
C GLY A 200 -11.11 -1.91 -4.02
N LEU A 201 -12.41 -1.81 -3.78
CA LEU A 201 -13.05 -2.01 -2.47
C LEU A 201 -13.93 -3.26 -2.40
N ASP A 202 -14.19 -3.93 -3.52
CA ASP A 202 -15.06 -5.10 -3.55
C ASP A 202 -14.29 -6.43 -3.42
N GLY A 203 -13.36 -6.47 -2.47
CA GLY A 203 -13.01 -7.73 -1.85
C GLY A 203 -14.17 -8.12 -0.95
N SER A 204 -15.05 -8.95 -1.45
CA SER A 204 -16.02 -9.69 -0.66
C SER A 204 -15.29 -10.65 0.30
N THR A 205 -14.58 -10.11 1.26
CA THR A 205 -14.37 -10.77 2.53
C THR A 205 -15.55 -10.40 3.39
N ASP A 206 -16.26 -11.39 3.90
CA ASP A 206 -17.33 -11.23 4.86
C ASP A 206 -17.08 -9.99 5.72
N ARG A 207 -17.77 -8.91 5.39
CA ARG A 207 -17.93 -7.80 6.30
C ARG A 207 -18.63 -8.39 7.51
N ALA A 208 -17.84 -8.77 8.50
CA ALA A 208 -18.37 -8.82 9.85
C ALA A 208 -18.75 -7.37 10.23
N THR A 209 -19.73 -6.81 9.52
CA THR A 209 -20.50 -5.66 9.96
C THR A 209 -21.43 -6.14 11.09
N GLY A 210 -20.82 -6.78 12.08
CA GLY A 210 -21.37 -6.80 13.41
C GLY A 210 -21.23 -5.39 13.94
N ALA A 211 -22.30 -4.82 14.46
CA ALA A 211 -22.27 -3.62 15.26
C ALA A 211 -21.36 -3.88 16.47
N HIS A 212 -20.05 -3.79 16.27
CA HIS A 212 -19.07 -3.82 17.35
C HIS A 212 -19.23 -2.48 18.07
N GLY A 213 -19.73 -2.52 19.31
CA GLY A 213 -19.71 -1.37 20.18
C GLY A 213 -18.26 -1.10 20.57
N PHE A 214 -17.53 -0.37 19.74
CA PHE A 214 -16.17 0.08 20.09
C PHE A 214 -16.20 0.86 21.41
N VAL A 215 -15.25 0.56 22.28
CA VAL A 215 -15.16 1.24 23.59
C VAL A 215 -14.67 2.68 23.42
N HIS A 216 -13.84 2.93 22.39
CA HIS A 216 -13.30 4.26 22.15
C HIS A 216 -13.47 4.68 20.68
N PRO A 217 -13.79 5.98 20.38
CA PRO A 217 -13.94 6.47 19.01
C PRO A 217 -12.73 6.20 18.09
N SER A 218 -11.51 6.22 18.64
CA SER A 218 -10.28 5.92 17.88
C SER A 218 -10.19 4.48 17.40
N GLU A 219 -10.87 3.54 18.05
CA GLU A 219 -10.94 2.14 17.61
C GLU A 219 -11.83 2.01 16.38
N ALA A 220 -12.97 2.71 16.37
CA ALA A 220 -13.84 2.79 15.21
C ALA A 220 -13.14 3.46 14.00
N GLU A 221 -12.37 4.53 14.24
CA GLU A 221 -11.58 5.20 13.22
C GLU A 221 -10.49 4.27 12.67
N PHE A 222 -9.83 3.51 13.55
CA PHE A 222 -8.79 2.56 13.15
C PHE A 222 -9.38 1.34 12.42
N ALA A 223 -10.52 0.81 12.84
CA ALA A 223 -11.24 -0.21 12.10
C ALA A 223 -11.59 0.26 10.69
N GLY A 224 -12.04 1.51 10.53
CA GLY A 224 -12.25 2.14 9.22
C GLY A 224 -10.98 2.21 8.37
N VAL A 225 -9.81 2.43 8.98
CA VAL A 225 -8.53 2.37 8.29
C VAL A 225 -8.21 0.93 7.85
N LEU A 226 -8.38 -0.05 8.73
CA LEU A 226 -8.17 -1.47 8.40
C LEU A 226 -9.11 -1.93 7.27
N ASP A 227 -10.39 -1.51 7.32
CA ASP A 227 -11.36 -1.79 6.27
C ASP A 227 -10.98 -1.12 4.95
N PHE A 228 -10.56 0.13 4.99
CA PHE A 228 -10.08 0.88 3.82
C PHE A 228 -8.91 0.17 3.14
N TYR A 229 -7.97 -0.36 3.94
CA TYR A 229 -6.82 -1.12 3.44
C TYR A 229 -7.10 -2.62 3.27
N ARG A 230 -8.37 -3.08 3.44
CA ARG A 230 -8.81 -4.47 3.30
C ARG A 230 -8.04 -5.45 4.17
N ILE A 231 -7.50 -4.99 5.27
CA ILE A 231 -6.83 -5.83 6.24
C ILE A 231 -7.92 -6.53 7.05
N ARG A 232 -7.94 -7.87 7.06
CA ARG A 232 -8.87 -8.63 7.91
C ARG A 232 -8.52 -8.40 9.37
N TRP A 233 -9.53 -8.15 10.18
CA TRP A 233 -9.33 -7.89 11.60
C TRP A 233 -10.47 -8.46 12.45
N HIS A 234 -10.14 -8.75 13.71
CA HIS A 234 -11.11 -9.08 14.76
C HIS A 234 -10.93 -8.10 15.90
N TYR A 235 -12.04 -7.56 16.40
CA TYR A 235 -12.05 -6.66 17.53
C TYR A 235 -12.04 -7.45 18.85
N GLU A 236 -11.14 -7.10 19.78
CA GLU A 236 -10.98 -7.75 21.10
C GLU A 236 -11.09 -9.30 21.06
N PRO A 237 -10.35 -9.99 20.19
CA PRO A 237 -10.61 -11.38 19.83
C PRO A 237 -10.30 -12.36 20.97
N LYS A 238 -9.39 -11.99 21.89
CA LYS A 238 -8.92 -12.88 22.95
C LYS A 238 -8.30 -12.09 24.12
N SER A 239 -8.71 -12.47 25.33
CA SER A 239 -8.06 -11.99 26.56
C SER A 239 -6.94 -12.91 27.00
N PHE A 240 -5.81 -12.34 27.37
CA PHE A 240 -4.61 -13.04 27.84
C PHE A 240 -4.44 -12.83 29.35
N PRO A 241 -4.45 -13.90 30.17
CA PRO A 241 -4.21 -13.80 31.60
C PRO A 241 -2.81 -13.25 31.90
N LEU A 242 -2.71 -12.24 32.78
CA LEU A 242 -1.45 -11.65 33.22
C LEU A 242 -1.11 -11.96 34.67
N ALA A 243 -2.10 -12.29 35.50
CA ALA A 243 -1.92 -12.69 36.88
C ALA A 243 -3.07 -13.57 37.33
N TRP A 244 -2.81 -14.44 38.33
CA TRP A 244 -3.79 -15.31 38.95
C TRP A 244 -3.83 -15.06 40.45
N ASP A 245 -4.98 -15.23 41.05
CA ASP A 245 -5.15 -15.18 42.51
C ASP A 245 -4.73 -16.50 43.18
N GLU A 246 -4.78 -16.51 44.52
CA GLU A 246 -4.41 -17.69 45.31
C GLU A 246 -5.29 -18.93 45.03
N THR A 247 -6.45 -18.75 44.37
CA THR A 247 -7.34 -19.83 44.00
C THR A 247 -7.14 -20.30 42.55
N GLY A 248 -6.19 -19.72 41.80
CA GLY A 248 -5.90 -20.02 40.42
C GLY A 248 -6.85 -19.37 39.43
N ARG A 249 -7.69 -18.41 39.86
CA ARG A 249 -8.54 -17.62 38.97
C ARG A 249 -7.76 -16.45 38.40
N VAL A 250 -8.11 -16.06 37.18
CA VAL A 250 -7.47 -14.90 36.52
C VAL A 250 -7.81 -13.62 37.28
N ALA A 251 -6.79 -13.03 37.89
CA ALA A 251 -6.87 -11.78 38.65
C ALA A 251 -6.62 -10.55 37.74
N GLU A 252 -5.82 -10.68 36.71
CA GLU A 252 -5.53 -9.62 35.75
C GLU A 252 -5.43 -10.22 34.35
N ALA A 253 -6.01 -9.57 33.34
CA ALA A 253 -5.93 -9.93 31.96
C ALA A 253 -5.62 -8.73 31.06
N PHE A 254 -5.13 -9.01 29.87
CA PHE A 254 -4.90 -8.03 28.80
C PHE A 254 -5.63 -8.50 27.55
N THR A 255 -6.44 -7.63 26.98
CA THR A 255 -7.17 -7.85 25.74
C THR A 255 -6.70 -6.82 24.73
N PRO A 256 -5.91 -7.20 23.72
CA PRO A 256 -5.54 -6.30 22.63
C PRO A 256 -6.76 -5.84 21.85
N ASP A 257 -6.75 -4.60 21.37
CA ASP A 257 -7.88 -4.00 20.67
C ASP A 257 -8.21 -4.73 19.35
N PHE A 258 -7.18 -5.15 18.60
CA PHE A 258 -7.37 -5.85 17.31
C PHE A 258 -6.45 -7.06 17.17
N TYR A 259 -6.91 -8.02 16.36
CA TYR A 259 -6.09 -9.11 15.85
C TYR A 259 -6.20 -9.15 14.33
N LEU A 260 -5.07 -9.21 13.66
CA LEU A 260 -4.94 -9.31 12.22
C LEU A 260 -4.59 -10.76 11.85
N PRO A 261 -5.55 -11.58 11.40
CA PRO A 261 -5.34 -13.01 11.20
C PRO A 261 -4.32 -13.31 10.08
N ASP A 262 -4.24 -12.45 9.07
CA ASP A 262 -3.30 -12.62 7.97
C ASP A 262 -1.84 -12.40 8.37
N LEU A 263 -1.62 -11.75 9.53
CA LEU A 263 -0.31 -11.41 10.06
C LEU A 263 0.05 -12.18 11.33
N ASP A 264 -0.91 -12.89 11.90
CA ASP A 264 -0.82 -13.39 13.27
C ASP A 264 -0.33 -12.30 14.24
N LEU A 265 -0.91 -11.09 14.11
CA LEU A 265 -0.47 -9.88 14.80
C LEU A 265 -1.59 -9.28 15.63
N TYR A 266 -1.34 -9.08 16.92
CA TYR A 266 -2.20 -8.30 17.78
C TYR A 266 -1.81 -6.82 17.77
N LEU A 267 -2.83 -5.94 17.79
CA LEU A 267 -2.64 -4.49 17.83
C LEU A 267 -3.31 -3.91 19.07
N GLU A 268 -2.64 -2.91 19.63
CA GLU A 268 -3.10 -2.17 20.79
C GLU A 268 -3.02 -0.67 20.50
N LEU A 269 -4.15 0.05 20.66
CA LEU A 269 -4.23 1.50 20.47
C LEU A 269 -4.12 2.22 21.81
N THR A 270 -3.16 3.10 21.93
CA THR A 270 -2.96 3.88 23.17
C THR A 270 -3.23 5.36 22.90
N THR A 271 -4.49 5.78 23.12
CA THR A 271 -4.94 7.17 22.89
C THR A 271 -5.09 7.98 24.17
N LEU A 272 -4.80 7.42 25.34
CA LEU A 272 -5.18 7.91 26.65
C LEU A 272 -4.21 8.93 27.29
N LYS A 273 -4.71 9.66 28.28
CA LYS A 273 -3.96 10.59 29.14
C LYS A 273 -2.84 9.87 29.91
N GLN A 274 -1.76 10.57 30.20
CA GLN A 274 -0.48 10.06 30.72
C GLN A 274 -0.56 9.09 31.93
N SER A 275 -1.54 9.24 32.80
CA SER A 275 -1.73 8.35 33.97
C SER A 275 -2.24 6.94 33.60
N LEU A 276 -3.12 6.86 32.61
CA LEU A 276 -3.65 5.58 32.12
C LEU A 276 -2.67 4.86 31.19
N VAL A 277 -1.77 5.61 30.54
CA VAL A 277 -0.66 5.07 29.74
C VAL A 277 0.28 4.22 30.60
N THR A 278 0.51 4.59 31.87
CA THR A 278 1.42 3.86 32.77
C THR A 278 0.91 2.46 33.10
N ASP A 279 -0.40 2.32 33.37
CA ASP A 279 -0.99 1.02 33.71
C ASP A 279 -1.10 0.12 32.45
N LYS A 280 -1.46 0.70 31.32
CA LYS A 280 -1.51 0.02 30.03
C LYS A 280 -0.10 -0.47 29.62
N ASN A 281 0.92 0.35 29.75
CA ASN A 281 2.31 -0.02 29.48
C ASN A 281 2.83 -1.11 30.44
N ARG A 282 2.38 -1.15 31.69
CA ARG A 282 2.68 -2.22 32.61
C ARG A 282 2.09 -3.55 32.16
N LYS A 283 0.83 -3.55 31.72
CA LYS A 283 0.15 -4.73 31.16
C LYS A 283 0.83 -5.22 29.88
N ILE A 284 1.18 -4.30 28.97
CA ILE A 284 1.90 -4.63 27.72
C ILE A 284 3.26 -5.26 28.03
N ARG A 285 4.00 -4.76 29.01
CA ARG A 285 5.28 -5.35 29.42
C ARG A 285 5.09 -6.77 29.96
N LYS A 286 4.15 -6.96 30.89
CA LYS A 286 3.81 -8.30 31.41
C LYS A 286 3.37 -9.25 30.30
N PHE A 287 2.58 -8.78 29.36
CA PHE A 287 2.14 -9.57 28.21
C PHE A 287 3.35 -10.08 27.42
N ARG A 288 4.30 -9.21 27.06
CA ARG A 288 5.51 -9.57 26.33
C ARG A 288 6.42 -10.54 27.08
N GLU A 289 6.44 -10.45 28.41
CA GLU A 289 7.19 -11.38 29.27
C GLU A 289 6.54 -12.78 29.33
N LEU A 290 5.20 -12.84 29.40
CA LEU A 290 4.45 -14.09 29.51
C LEU A 290 4.20 -14.78 28.16
N TYR A 291 4.10 -14.00 27.08
CA TYR A 291 3.76 -14.45 25.74
C TYR A 291 4.78 -13.95 24.69
N PRO A 292 6.06 -14.35 24.80
CA PRO A 292 7.12 -13.83 23.92
C PRO A 292 6.95 -14.21 22.46
N ASP A 293 6.24 -15.31 22.17
CA ASP A 293 5.99 -15.81 20.81
C ASP A 293 4.78 -15.12 20.14
N ILE A 294 4.02 -14.31 20.89
CA ILE A 294 2.85 -13.59 20.33
C ILE A 294 3.28 -12.19 19.90
N GLN A 295 3.07 -11.89 18.64
CA GLN A 295 3.37 -10.58 18.09
C GLN A 295 2.36 -9.54 18.56
N LEU A 296 2.83 -8.49 19.24
CA LEU A 296 2.02 -7.35 19.68
C LEU A 296 2.67 -6.04 19.26
N LYS A 297 1.95 -5.26 18.44
CA LYS A 297 2.32 -3.89 18.05
C LYS A 297 1.44 -2.88 18.79
N VAL A 298 2.05 -1.82 19.30
CA VAL A 298 1.35 -0.78 20.05
C VAL A 298 1.42 0.53 19.26
N PHE A 299 0.26 1.11 18.98
CA PHE A 299 0.14 2.44 18.35
C PHE A 299 -0.17 3.49 19.40
N TYR A 300 0.61 4.56 19.41
CA TYR A 300 0.39 5.71 20.29
C TYR A 300 -0.37 6.83 19.56
N GLY A 301 -1.22 7.57 20.27
CA GLY A 301 -2.18 8.51 19.70
C GLY A 301 -1.62 9.64 18.81
N ARG A 302 -0.30 9.88 18.80
CA ARG A 302 0.33 10.78 17.83
C ARG A 302 0.46 10.14 16.45
N ASP A 303 0.81 8.86 16.42
CA ASP A 303 1.02 8.09 15.19
C ASP A 303 -0.31 7.86 14.48
N PHE A 304 -1.36 7.58 15.27
CA PHE A 304 -2.72 7.38 14.79
C PHE A 304 -3.36 8.67 14.23
N ARG A 305 -3.28 9.79 14.95
CA ARG A 305 -3.87 11.06 14.49
C ARG A 305 -3.24 11.59 13.21
N SER A 306 -1.95 11.36 13.01
CA SER A 306 -1.28 11.71 11.75
C SER A 306 -1.79 10.89 10.58
N LEU A 307 -2.11 9.62 10.80
CA LEU A 307 -2.73 8.73 9.82
C LEU A 307 -4.14 9.22 9.41
N VAL A 308 -5.03 9.38 10.39
CA VAL A 308 -6.42 9.80 10.16
C VAL A 308 -6.51 11.19 9.51
N GLN A 309 -5.71 12.15 9.97
CA GLN A 309 -5.71 13.52 9.44
C GLN A 309 -5.15 13.60 8.02
N LYS A 310 -4.18 12.76 7.69
CA LYS A 310 -3.52 12.75 6.39
C LYS A 310 -4.40 12.12 5.29
N TYR A 311 -5.29 11.18 5.66
CA TYR A 311 -6.18 10.49 4.71
C TYR A 311 -7.60 11.07 4.64
N GLY A 312 -7.87 12.17 5.33
CA GLY A 312 -9.21 12.79 5.30
C GLY A 312 -10.31 11.91 5.90
N LEU A 313 -9.95 10.87 6.65
CA LEU A 313 -10.85 9.96 7.35
C LEU A 313 -11.40 10.59 8.64
N SER A 314 -11.66 11.90 8.62
CA SER A 314 -12.36 12.56 9.72
C SER A 314 -13.77 12.00 9.82
N PRO A 315 -14.24 11.58 11.01
CA PRO A 315 -15.59 11.07 11.14
C PRO A 315 -16.56 12.17 10.69
N THR A 316 -17.42 11.85 9.74
CA THR A 316 -18.55 12.71 9.39
C THR A 316 -19.32 12.97 10.69
N PRO A 317 -19.52 14.23 11.13
CA PRO A 317 -20.28 14.48 12.35
C PRO A 317 -21.67 13.88 12.15
N SER A 318 -22.00 12.88 12.95
CA SER A 318 -23.34 12.31 13.01
C SER A 318 -24.30 13.46 13.23
N ARG A 319 -25.18 13.74 12.28
CA ARG A 319 -26.33 14.63 12.46
C ARG A 319 -27.14 14.10 13.64
N SER A 320 -26.87 14.62 14.83
CA SER A 320 -27.78 14.48 15.94
C SER A 320 -29.09 15.10 15.52
N GLY A 321 -30.12 14.26 15.40
CA GLY A 321 -31.46 14.70 15.07
C GLY A 321 -31.94 15.75 16.07
N ALA A 322 -32.05 16.98 15.60
CA ALA A 322 -32.86 17.98 16.27
C ALA A 322 -34.32 17.56 16.08
N VAL A 323 -34.85 16.87 17.09
CA VAL A 323 -36.31 16.75 17.27
C VAL A 323 -36.80 18.15 17.64
N GLY A 324 -37.29 18.88 16.63
CA GLY A 324 -37.99 20.14 16.81
C GLY A 324 -39.32 19.90 17.53
N SER A 325 -39.40 20.26 18.78
CA SER A 325 -40.66 20.44 19.50
C SER A 325 -41.43 21.60 18.85
N ARG A 326 -42.52 21.28 18.15
CA ARG A 326 -43.57 22.25 17.87
C ARG A 326 -44.28 22.58 19.17
N SER A 327 -44.05 23.75 19.73
CA SER A 327 -44.96 24.37 20.65
C SER A 327 -45.95 25.25 19.88
N ASP A 328 -47.16 24.84 20.01
CA ASP A 328 -48.42 25.50 19.67
C ASP A 328 -48.53 26.80 20.47
N GLU A 329 -48.66 27.94 19.81
CA GLU A 329 -49.23 29.16 20.43
C GLU A 329 -50.19 29.83 19.47
N ARG A 330 -51.47 29.59 19.76
CA ARG A 330 -52.58 30.44 19.29
C ARG A 330 -52.69 31.68 20.18
N ARG A 331 -53.25 32.71 19.55
CA ARG A 331 -53.87 33.95 20.09
C ARG A 331 -52.87 35.12 20.11
N THR A 332 -53.20 36.19 19.51
CA THR A 332 -54.39 37.00 19.24
C THR A 332 -54.11 37.83 17.99
#